data_0b103b305adf087112aa55b5a1c0b0fd
#
_entry.id   0b103b305adf087112aa55b5a1c0b0fd
#
_cell.length_a   1.000
_cell.length_b   1.000
_cell.length_c   1.000
_cell.angle_alpha   90.00
_cell.angle_beta   90.00
_cell.angle_gamma   90.00
#
_symmetry.space_group_name_H-M   'P 1'
#
loop_
_entity.id
_entity.type
_entity.pdbx_description
1 polymer ?
#
loop_
_entity_poly.entity_id
_entity_poly.type
_entity_poly.pdbx_seq_one_letter_code
_entity_poly.pdbx_strand_id
1 'polypeptide(L)'
;RGSTGYGTEFMEAIYQHFGDRAYRDVDSATDYAVAQGWADPNRLTIFGWSAGGFMTSWTVTQTHRYKAAIEGAGITDWLTFMWTSDVQQFDYDARWPDKDPEAFLVYSAAMHSENVTTPLLILHGAADERVPTYQGREYFEVLAARGKITRMVTYPGSPHFPTVWEQRKDLFREIAAWLARYNPEK
;
A
#
# COMPACT_ATOMS: atom_id res chain seq x y z
N ARG A 1 3.64 -15.36 0.95
CA ARG A 1 5.12 -15.46 0.85
C ARG A 1 5.77 -14.18 1.39
N GLY A 2 7.04 -14.28 1.81
CA GLY A 2 7.78 -13.17 2.39
C GLY A 2 7.75 -13.08 3.91
N SER A 3 6.89 -13.84 4.57
CA SER A 3 6.81 -13.86 6.04
C SER A 3 7.84 -14.78 6.66
N THR A 4 8.30 -14.43 7.85
CA THR A 4 9.12 -15.30 8.70
C THR A 4 8.28 -16.43 9.31
N GLY A 5 8.96 -17.50 9.82
CA GLY A 5 8.28 -18.60 10.52
C GLY A 5 7.91 -19.79 9.62
N TYR A 6 8.03 -19.68 8.31
CA TYR A 6 7.72 -20.74 7.34
C TYR A 6 8.95 -21.24 6.56
N GLY A 7 10.14 -20.98 7.07
CA GLY A 7 11.42 -21.34 6.45
C GLY A 7 11.97 -20.26 5.50
N THR A 8 13.27 -20.40 5.18
CA THR A 8 14.01 -19.43 4.37
C THR A 8 13.46 -19.32 2.95
N GLU A 9 13.16 -20.44 2.30
CA GLU A 9 12.59 -20.46 0.95
C GLU A 9 11.29 -19.66 0.86
N PHE A 10 10.40 -19.79 1.86
CA PHE A 10 9.15 -19.02 1.90
C PHE A 10 9.40 -17.54 2.12
N MET A 11 10.33 -17.19 3.01
CA MET A 11 10.70 -15.81 3.30
C MET A 11 11.33 -15.12 2.09
N GLU A 12 12.26 -15.78 1.42
CA GLU A 12 13.01 -15.24 0.26
C GLU A 12 12.21 -15.30 -1.05
N ALA A 13 11.09 -16.01 -1.07
CA ALA A 13 10.27 -16.16 -2.27
C ALA A 13 9.77 -14.85 -2.88
N ILE A 14 9.78 -13.75 -2.13
CA ILE A 14 9.40 -12.42 -2.63
C ILE A 14 10.60 -11.58 -3.10
N TYR A 15 11.84 -12.03 -2.91
CA TYR A 15 13.00 -11.28 -3.38
C TYR A 15 12.92 -11.07 -4.89
N GLN A 16 13.10 -9.82 -5.35
CA GLN A 16 12.91 -9.38 -6.75
C GLN A 16 11.46 -9.56 -7.28
N HIS A 17 10.54 -10.09 -6.47
CA HIS A 17 9.15 -10.40 -6.82
C HIS A 17 8.13 -9.89 -5.80
N PHE A 18 8.49 -8.83 -5.07
CA PHE A 18 7.66 -8.35 -3.96
C PHE A 18 6.32 -7.76 -4.39
N GLY A 19 6.18 -7.34 -5.64
CA GLY A 19 4.90 -6.92 -6.20
C GLY A 19 4.05 -8.12 -6.65
N ASP A 20 4.55 -8.90 -7.59
CA ASP A 20 3.75 -9.92 -8.28
C ASP A 20 3.41 -11.13 -7.40
N ARG A 21 4.39 -11.68 -6.67
CA ARG A 21 4.17 -12.89 -5.85
C ARG A 21 3.30 -12.61 -4.64
N ALA A 22 3.57 -11.52 -3.93
CA ALA A 22 2.76 -11.12 -2.79
C ALA A 22 1.33 -10.71 -3.22
N TYR A 23 1.17 -10.03 -4.36
CA TYR A 23 -0.13 -9.74 -4.94
C TYR A 23 -0.95 -11.02 -5.20
N ARG A 24 -0.33 -12.05 -5.82
CA ARG A 24 -1.02 -13.33 -6.07
C ARG A 24 -1.48 -14.01 -4.78
N ASP A 25 -0.72 -13.89 -3.70
CA ASP A 25 -1.11 -14.43 -2.39
C ASP A 25 -2.33 -13.69 -1.83
N VAL A 26 -2.35 -12.35 -1.93
CA VAL A 26 -3.51 -11.52 -1.52
C VAL A 26 -4.73 -11.84 -2.38
N ASP A 27 -4.57 -11.92 -3.69
CA ASP A 27 -5.68 -12.15 -4.63
C ASP A 27 -6.29 -13.55 -4.44
N SER A 28 -5.45 -14.59 -4.35
CA SER A 28 -5.91 -15.96 -4.10
C SER A 28 -6.56 -16.16 -2.72
N ALA A 29 -6.06 -15.47 -1.69
CA ALA A 29 -6.70 -15.47 -0.37
C ALA A 29 -8.07 -14.80 -0.41
N THR A 30 -8.20 -13.73 -1.19
CA THR A 30 -9.49 -13.05 -1.40
C THR A 30 -10.47 -13.96 -2.14
N ASP A 31 -10.02 -14.67 -3.20
CA ASP A 31 -10.84 -15.62 -3.92
C ASP A 31 -11.31 -16.76 -3.01
N TYR A 32 -10.44 -17.27 -2.16
CA TYR A 32 -10.80 -18.29 -1.19
C TYR A 32 -11.88 -17.80 -0.22
N ALA A 33 -11.71 -16.58 0.35
CA ALA A 33 -12.69 -16.01 1.28
C ALA A 33 -14.07 -15.81 0.62
N VAL A 34 -14.09 -15.37 -0.64
CA VAL A 34 -15.33 -15.26 -1.43
C VAL A 34 -15.96 -16.64 -1.68
N ALA A 35 -15.16 -17.62 -2.09
CA ALA A 35 -15.63 -18.96 -2.35
C ALA A 35 -16.20 -19.68 -1.11
N GLN A 36 -15.67 -19.35 0.09
CA GLN A 36 -16.20 -19.85 1.38
C GLN A 36 -17.44 -19.09 1.86
N GLY A 37 -17.88 -18.02 1.16
CA GLY A 37 -18.97 -17.17 1.58
C GLY A 37 -18.64 -16.24 2.76
N TRP A 38 -17.36 -16.07 3.11
CA TRP A 38 -16.91 -15.19 4.18
C TRP A 38 -16.86 -13.72 3.76
N ALA A 39 -16.71 -13.46 2.47
CA ALA A 39 -16.67 -12.13 1.90
C ALA A 39 -17.66 -11.98 0.75
N ASP A 40 -18.35 -10.83 0.72
CA ASP A 40 -19.20 -10.44 -0.41
C ASP A 40 -18.31 -9.89 -1.55
N PRO A 41 -18.29 -10.53 -2.75
CA PRO A 41 -17.47 -10.06 -3.86
C PRO A 41 -17.82 -8.64 -4.33
N ASN A 42 -19.03 -8.15 -4.01
CA ASN A 42 -19.45 -6.80 -4.35
C ASN A 42 -19.08 -5.75 -3.30
N ARG A 43 -18.46 -6.17 -2.17
CA ARG A 43 -18.16 -5.32 -1.02
C ARG A 43 -16.74 -5.45 -0.51
N LEU A 44 -15.82 -5.81 -1.39
CA LEU A 44 -14.42 -5.96 -1.04
C LEU A 44 -13.76 -4.60 -0.77
N THR A 45 -12.96 -4.54 0.28
CA THR A 45 -12.08 -3.40 0.60
C THR A 45 -10.68 -3.95 0.87
N ILE A 46 -9.66 -3.18 0.49
CA ILE A 46 -8.27 -3.50 0.82
C ILE A 46 -7.69 -2.39 1.70
N PHE A 47 -7.00 -2.79 2.76
CA PHE A 47 -6.32 -1.88 3.69
C PHE A 47 -4.98 -2.46 4.12
N GLY A 48 -3.97 -1.61 4.19
CA GLY A 48 -2.68 -1.98 4.73
C GLY A 48 -1.84 -0.78 5.14
N TRP A 49 -0.88 -1.05 6.04
CA TRP A 49 0.06 -0.06 6.55
C TRP A 49 1.50 -0.46 6.22
N SER A 50 2.38 0.50 5.89
CA SER A 50 3.78 0.26 5.57
C SER A 50 3.94 -0.69 4.37
N ALA A 51 4.56 -1.85 4.52
CA ALA A 51 4.58 -2.90 3.49
C ALA A 51 3.16 -3.32 3.04
N GLY A 52 2.17 -3.30 3.96
CA GLY A 52 0.75 -3.49 3.62
C GLY A 52 0.17 -2.32 2.84
N GLY A 53 0.63 -1.08 3.10
CA GLY A 53 0.30 0.11 2.31
C GLY A 53 0.83 0.01 0.88
N PHE A 54 2.08 -0.42 0.72
CA PHE A 54 2.65 -0.78 -0.59
C PHE A 54 1.75 -1.79 -1.30
N MET A 55 1.43 -2.90 -0.63
CA MET A 55 0.62 -3.96 -1.23
C MET A 55 -0.79 -3.47 -1.60
N THR A 56 -1.38 -2.57 -0.81
CA THR A 56 -2.66 -1.93 -1.13
C THR A 56 -2.56 -1.09 -2.41
N SER A 57 -1.57 -0.20 -2.46
CA SER A 57 -1.34 0.68 -3.62
C SER A 57 -1.01 -0.14 -4.88
N TRP A 58 -0.19 -1.17 -4.76
CA TRP A 58 0.13 -2.09 -5.85
C TRP A 58 -1.10 -2.86 -6.33
N THR A 59 -1.86 -3.46 -5.40
CA THR A 59 -3.04 -4.28 -5.74
C THR A 59 -4.07 -3.50 -6.55
N VAL A 60 -4.34 -2.23 -6.21
CA VAL A 60 -5.34 -1.44 -6.96
C VAL A 60 -4.87 -1.00 -8.36
N THR A 61 -3.59 -1.17 -8.67
CA THR A 61 -3.10 -1.04 -10.05
C THR A 61 -3.25 -2.34 -10.86
N GLN A 62 -3.47 -3.49 -10.21
CA GLN A 62 -3.52 -4.81 -10.83
C GLN A 62 -4.95 -5.35 -10.99
N THR A 63 -5.91 -4.86 -10.17
CA THR A 63 -7.30 -5.33 -10.18
C THR A 63 -8.28 -4.24 -9.82
N HIS A 64 -9.53 -4.36 -10.30
CA HIS A 64 -10.63 -3.41 -10.05
C HIS A 64 -11.71 -3.98 -9.12
N ARG A 65 -11.43 -5.09 -8.43
CA ARG A 65 -12.42 -5.82 -7.61
C ARG A 65 -12.80 -5.11 -6.30
N TYR A 66 -11.95 -4.21 -5.80
CA TYR A 66 -12.16 -3.51 -4.54
C TYR A 66 -12.99 -2.24 -4.73
N LYS A 67 -13.93 -1.99 -3.81
CA LYS A 67 -14.82 -0.81 -3.81
C LYS A 67 -14.19 0.40 -3.13
N ALA A 68 -13.29 0.15 -2.19
CA ALA A 68 -12.50 1.17 -1.50
C ALA A 68 -11.12 0.60 -1.16
N ALA A 69 -10.13 1.47 -1.12
CA ALA A 69 -8.79 1.14 -0.67
C ALA A 69 -8.29 2.18 0.35
N ILE A 70 -7.55 1.72 1.36
CA ILE A 70 -6.91 2.58 2.35
C ILE A 70 -5.43 2.21 2.42
N GLU A 71 -4.58 3.09 1.99
CA GLU A 71 -3.14 2.98 2.05
C GLU A 71 -2.63 3.81 3.24
N GLY A 72 -1.90 3.20 4.16
CA GLY A 72 -1.25 3.86 5.28
C GLY A 72 0.26 3.78 5.16
N ALA A 73 0.95 4.92 5.11
CA ALA A 73 2.41 5.03 5.10
C ALA A 73 3.08 4.00 4.16
N GLY A 74 2.53 3.80 2.96
CA GLY A 74 2.97 2.83 1.98
C GLY A 74 4.10 3.33 1.09
N ILE A 75 4.86 2.39 0.55
CA ILE A 75 5.86 2.65 -0.47
C ILE A 75 5.15 2.67 -1.82
N THR A 76 5.27 3.75 -2.56
CA THR A 76 4.59 3.95 -3.85
C THR A 76 5.56 4.15 -5.00
N ASP A 77 6.78 4.57 -4.69
CA ASP A 77 7.94 4.62 -5.57
C ASP A 77 9.15 3.99 -4.88
N TRP A 78 9.52 2.78 -5.32
CA TRP A 78 10.64 2.04 -4.76
C TRP A 78 11.98 2.69 -5.04
N LEU A 79 12.13 3.38 -6.18
CA LEU A 79 13.40 4.00 -6.54
C LEU A 79 13.77 5.12 -5.57
N THR A 80 12.83 6.02 -5.27
CA THR A 80 13.06 7.10 -4.32
C THR A 80 13.08 6.60 -2.87
N PHE A 81 12.26 5.60 -2.52
CA PHE A 81 12.26 4.99 -1.20
C PHE A 81 13.63 4.44 -0.81
N MET A 82 14.30 3.73 -1.72
CA MET A 82 15.61 3.11 -1.48
C MET A 82 16.69 4.10 -1.02
N TRP A 83 16.59 5.37 -1.43
CA TRP A 83 17.60 6.39 -1.12
C TRP A 83 17.24 7.30 0.03
N THR A 84 16.07 7.16 0.62
CA THR A 84 15.50 8.15 1.54
C THR A 84 14.92 7.56 2.81
N SER A 85 14.73 6.23 2.87
CA SER A 85 14.32 5.51 4.08
C SER A 85 15.46 5.40 5.10
N ASP A 86 15.13 5.32 6.38
CA ASP A 86 16.07 5.02 7.47
C ASP A 86 16.57 3.55 7.47
N VAL A 87 16.02 2.69 6.60
CA VAL A 87 16.37 1.25 6.47
C VAL A 87 16.98 0.90 5.09
N GLN A 88 17.58 1.86 4.44
CA GLN A 88 18.14 1.74 3.07
C GLN A 88 18.95 0.46 2.84
N GLN A 89 19.89 0.15 3.73
CA GLN A 89 20.83 -0.97 3.54
C GLN A 89 20.11 -2.31 3.48
N PHE A 90 19.14 -2.52 4.37
CA PHE A 90 18.38 -3.78 4.41
C PHE A 90 17.59 -4.01 3.11
N ASP A 91 16.90 -2.98 2.64
CA ASP A 91 16.10 -3.07 1.43
C ASP A 91 16.97 -3.19 0.17
N TYR A 92 18.11 -2.50 0.15
CA TYR A 92 19.06 -2.58 -0.95
C TYR A 92 19.58 -4.00 -1.17
N ASP A 93 20.10 -4.64 -0.13
CA ASP A 93 20.70 -5.97 -0.24
C ASP A 93 19.66 -7.05 -0.56
N ALA A 94 18.45 -6.92 -0.02
CA ALA A 94 17.39 -7.91 -0.18
C ALA A 94 16.64 -7.81 -1.52
N ARG A 95 16.56 -6.61 -2.09
CA ARG A 95 15.64 -6.34 -3.20
C ARG A 95 16.32 -5.92 -4.49
N TRP A 96 17.57 -5.49 -4.42
CA TRP A 96 18.29 -4.97 -5.58
C TRP A 96 19.67 -5.62 -5.82
N PRO A 97 19.75 -6.93 -5.98
CA PRO A 97 21.01 -7.61 -6.16
C PRO A 97 21.74 -7.19 -7.45
N ASP A 98 21.00 -6.90 -8.51
CA ASP A 98 21.55 -6.55 -9.83
C ASP A 98 21.76 -5.04 -10.01
N LYS A 99 21.42 -4.24 -9.00
CA LYS A 99 21.56 -2.77 -9.02
C LYS A 99 20.90 -2.08 -10.23
N ASP A 100 19.86 -2.70 -10.79
CA ASP A 100 19.10 -2.16 -11.90
C ASP A 100 17.95 -1.27 -11.41
N PRO A 101 18.02 0.06 -11.60
CA PRO A 101 16.96 0.98 -11.19
C PRO A 101 15.61 0.68 -11.84
N GLU A 102 15.58 0.11 -13.04
CA GLU A 102 14.33 -0.20 -13.74
C GLU A 102 13.51 -1.26 -13.00
N ALA A 103 14.17 -2.21 -12.30
CA ALA A 103 13.50 -3.23 -11.50
C ALA A 103 12.62 -2.63 -10.38
N PHE A 104 12.99 -1.47 -9.84
CA PHE A 104 12.18 -0.76 -8.84
C PHE A 104 10.95 -0.10 -9.47
N LEU A 105 11.10 0.49 -10.64
CA LEU A 105 9.99 1.16 -11.33
C LEU A 105 8.87 0.18 -11.70
N VAL A 106 9.22 -1.07 -12.02
CA VAL A 106 8.24 -2.12 -12.35
C VAL A 106 7.22 -2.34 -11.24
N TYR A 107 7.63 -2.25 -9.96
CA TYR A 107 6.75 -2.47 -8.81
C TYR A 107 6.33 -1.17 -8.11
N SER A 108 6.66 -0.01 -8.66
CA SER A 108 6.26 1.29 -8.13
C SER A 108 4.82 1.62 -8.54
N ALA A 109 3.88 1.63 -7.59
CA ALA A 109 2.47 1.88 -7.86
C ALA A 109 2.21 3.24 -8.54
N ALA A 110 3.04 4.25 -8.25
CA ALA A 110 2.98 5.56 -8.88
C ALA A 110 3.15 5.49 -10.40
N MET A 111 4.01 4.57 -10.90
CA MET A 111 4.26 4.35 -12.33
C MET A 111 3.09 3.67 -13.07
N HIS A 112 2.16 3.07 -12.33
CA HIS A 112 0.98 2.37 -12.85
C HIS A 112 -0.35 3.03 -12.44
N SER A 113 -0.30 4.28 -12.04
CA SER A 113 -1.46 5.04 -11.53
C SER A 113 -2.60 5.21 -12.53
N GLU A 114 -2.35 5.09 -13.83
CA GLU A 114 -3.38 5.09 -14.87
C GLU A 114 -4.38 3.94 -14.71
N ASN A 115 -3.95 2.79 -14.20
CA ASN A 115 -4.77 1.60 -14.00
C ASN A 115 -5.70 1.70 -12.78
N VAL A 116 -5.46 2.65 -11.87
CA VAL A 116 -6.26 2.79 -10.64
C VAL A 116 -7.67 3.28 -10.95
N THR A 117 -8.67 2.51 -10.53
CA THR A 117 -10.09 2.90 -10.58
C THR A 117 -10.73 2.90 -9.20
N THR A 118 -10.14 2.18 -8.25
CA THR A 118 -10.63 2.08 -6.87
C THR A 118 -10.39 3.40 -6.14
N PRO A 119 -11.41 3.98 -5.48
CA PRO A 119 -11.22 5.12 -4.59
C PRO A 119 -10.17 4.82 -3.51
N LEU A 120 -9.15 5.66 -3.39
CA LEU A 120 -8.00 5.44 -2.53
C LEU A 120 -7.83 6.56 -1.48
N LEU A 121 -7.88 6.18 -0.19
CA LEU A 121 -7.50 7.04 0.93
C LEU A 121 -6.03 6.78 1.29
N ILE A 122 -5.24 7.84 1.41
CA ILE A 122 -3.84 7.81 1.81
C ILE A 122 -3.70 8.46 3.19
N LEU A 123 -3.10 7.73 4.14
CA LEU A 123 -2.89 8.18 5.53
C LEU A 123 -1.41 8.13 5.86
N HIS A 124 -0.80 9.26 6.31
CA HIS A 124 0.65 9.31 6.48
C HIS A 124 1.08 10.19 7.66
N GLY A 125 2.09 9.78 8.41
CA GLY A 125 2.76 10.61 9.39
C GLY A 125 3.66 11.66 8.73
N ALA A 126 3.55 12.93 9.12
CA ALA A 126 4.34 14.01 8.50
C ALA A 126 5.84 13.97 8.87
N ALA A 127 6.21 13.25 9.93
CA ALA A 127 7.59 13.04 10.37
C ALA A 127 8.02 11.56 10.22
N ASP A 128 7.47 10.88 9.23
CA ASP A 128 7.82 9.48 8.92
C ASP A 128 9.19 9.44 8.20
N GLU A 129 10.18 8.84 8.86
CA GLU A 129 11.52 8.60 8.32
C GLU A 129 11.67 7.18 7.75
N ARG A 130 10.79 6.24 8.16
CA ARG A 130 10.77 4.86 7.67
C ARG A 130 10.27 4.79 6.24
N VAL A 131 9.08 5.33 6.01
CA VAL A 131 8.51 5.58 4.68
C VAL A 131 8.26 7.08 4.59
N PRO A 132 9.16 7.85 4.00
CA PRO A 132 9.04 9.31 3.98
C PRO A 132 7.71 9.78 3.37
N THR A 133 7.10 10.79 3.99
CA THR A 133 5.74 11.27 3.67
C THR A 133 5.55 11.64 2.20
N TYR A 134 6.60 12.02 1.50
CA TYR A 134 6.49 12.33 0.07
C TYR A 134 6.12 11.11 -0.78
N GLN A 135 6.33 9.87 -0.33
CA GLN A 135 5.82 8.67 -1.00
C GLN A 135 4.29 8.75 -1.18
N GLY A 136 3.58 8.96 -0.07
CA GLY A 136 2.13 9.14 -0.13
C GLY A 136 1.70 10.39 -0.88
N ARG A 137 2.47 11.50 -0.73
CA ARG A 137 2.18 12.76 -1.43
C ARG A 137 2.35 12.64 -2.94
N GLU A 138 3.44 12.04 -3.41
CA GLU A 138 3.68 11.79 -4.83
C GLU A 138 2.53 10.99 -5.43
N TYR A 139 2.13 9.90 -4.77
CA TYR A 139 1.05 9.05 -5.26
C TYR A 139 -0.29 9.78 -5.29
N PHE A 140 -0.60 10.58 -4.25
CA PHE A 140 -1.78 11.44 -4.23
C PHE A 140 -1.79 12.40 -5.43
N GLU A 141 -0.69 13.12 -5.66
CA GLU A 141 -0.60 14.12 -6.73
C GLU A 141 -0.73 13.47 -8.13
N VAL A 142 -0.09 12.32 -8.34
CA VAL A 142 -0.19 11.59 -9.60
C VAL A 142 -1.61 11.08 -9.85
N LEU A 143 -2.28 10.53 -8.83
CA LEU A 143 -3.67 10.09 -8.93
C LEU A 143 -4.63 11.27 -9.18
N ALA A 144 -4.47 12.37 -8.43
CA ALA A 144 -5.28 13.57 -8.58
C ALA A 144 -5.13 14.21 -9.98
N ALA A 145 -3.90 14.29 -10.48
CA ALA A 145 -3.63 14.80 -11.84
C ALA A 145 -4.29 13.95 -12.94
N ARG A 146 -4.53 12.66 -12.67
CA ARG A 146 -5.25 11.74 -13.57
C ARG A 146 -6.78 11.72 -13.32
N GLY A 147 -7.29 12.59 -12.45
CA GLY A 147 -8.72 12.65 -12.11
C GLY A 147 -9.24 11.43 -11.34
N LYS A 148 -8.34 10.67 -10.67
CA LYS A 148 -8.73 9.52 -9.85
C LYS A 148 -9.36 9.98 -8.53
N ILE A 149 -10.26 9.18 -7.97
CA ILE A 149 -10.85 9.46 -6.67
C ILE A 149 -9.83 9.13 -5.58
N THR A 150 -9.22 10.16 -5.04
CA THR A 150 -8.20 10.03 -3.99
C THR A 150 -8.33 11.13 -2.94
N ARG A 151 -7.87 10.85 -1.73
CA ARG A 151 -7.76 11.79 -0.62
C ARG A 151 -6.50 11.45 0.18
N MET A 152 -5.75 12.46 0.60
CA MET A 152 -4.62 12.28 1.52
C MET A 152 -4.86 13.02 2.82
N VAL A 153 -4.54 12.37 3.94
CA VAL A 153 -4.51 12.95 5.29
C VAL A 153 -3.12 12.75 5.87
N THR A 154 -2.49 13.84 6.31
CA THR A 154 -1.18 13.82 6.97
C THR A 154 -1.32 14.21 8.43
N TYR A 155 -0.55 13.53 9.31
CA TYR A 155 -0.57 13.74 10.75
C TYR A 155 0.69 14.50 11.19
N PRO A 156 0.57 15.81 11.53
CA PRO A 156 1.71 16.65 11.89
C PRO A 156 2.54 16.05 13.04
N GLY A 157 3.87 16.03 12.90
CA GLY A 157 4.81 15.49 13.89
C GLY A 157 4.72 13.98 14.15
N SER A 158 3.84 13.28 13.43
CA SER A 158 3.66 11.83 13.58
C SER A 158 4.77 11.07 12.87
N PRO A 159 5.41 10.08 13.52
CA PRO A 159 6.31 9.15 12.88
C PRO A 159 5.54 8.14 12.02
N HIS A 160 6.15 7.00 11.70
CA HIS A 160 5.60 5.95 10.85
C HIS A 160 4.20 5.45 11.21
N PHE A 161 3.78 5.58 12.46
CA PHE A 161 2.41 5.38 12.90
C PHE A 161 2.03 6.46 13.92
N PRO A 162 0.83 7.06 13.87
CA PRO A 162 0.41 8.08 14.83
C PRO A 162 0.52 7.59 16.27
N THR A 163 1.26 8.33 17.11
CA THR A 163 1.46 8.01 18.53
C THR A 163 0.50 8.77 19.44
N VAL A 164 0.02 9.95 18.99
CA VAL A 164 -0.91 10.80 19.73
C VAL A 164 -2.33 10.25 19.60
N TRP A 165 -3.02 10.14 20.74
CA TRP A 165 -4.36 9.55 20.79
C TRP A 165 -5.38 10.25 19.89
N GLU A 166 -5.38 11.59 19.83
CA GLU A 166 -6.31 12.34 19.00
C GLU A 166 -6.08 12.05 17.50
N GLN A 167 -4.83 11.91 17.07
CA GLN A 167 -4.50 11.54 15.69
C GLN A 167 -4.94 10.10 15.37
N ARG A 168 -4.80 9.18 16.31
CA ARG A 168 -5.31 7.80 16.14
C ARG A 168 -6.83 7.76 16.00
N LYS A 169 -7.54 8.53 16.83
CA LYS A 169 -9.00 8.64 16.71
C LYS A 169 -9.40 9.21 15.35
N ASP A 170 -8.71 10.23 14.90
CA ASP A 170 -8.96 10.84 13.60
C ASP A 170 -8.69 9.87 12.46
N LEU A 171 -7.58 9.15 12.50
CA LEU A 171 -7.24 8.10 11.53
C LEU A 171 -8.39 7.09 11.36
N PHE A 172 -8.92 6.56 12.46
CA PHE A 172 -10.05 5.62 12.39
C PHE A 172 -11.35 6.28 11.92
N ARG A 173 -11.59 7.58 12.19
CA ARG A 173 -12.73 8.32 11.65
C ARG A 173 -12.61 8.50 10.14
N GLU A 174 -11.44 8.85 9.63
CA GLU A 174 -11.18 8.99 8.20
C GLU A 174 -11.41 7.65 7.47
N ILE A 175 -10.90 6.53 8.03
CA ILE A 175 -11.15 5.19 7.50
C ILE A 175 -12.64 4.89 7.46
N ALA A 176 -13.36 5.08 8.58
CA ALA A 176 -14.79 4.80 8.66
C ALA A 176 -15.61 5.66 7.68
N ALA A 177 -15.29 6.95 7.58
CA ALA A 177 -15.94 7.85 6.65
C ALA A 177 -15.69 7.46 5.17
N TRP A 178 -14.46 7.01 4.85
CA TRP A 178 -14.11 6.53 3.52
C TRP A 178 -14.90 5.28 3.14
N LEU A 179 -14.94 4.31 4.06
CA LEU A 179 -15.70 3.08 3.86
C LEU A 179 -17.21 3.35 3.72
N ALA A 180 -17.78 4.19 4.57
CA ALA A 180 -19.18 4.57 4.49
C ALA A 180 -19.55 5.23 3.15
N ARG A 181 -18.61 5.96 2.56
CA ARG A 181 -18.82 6.64 1.27
C ARG A 181 -18.71 5.71 0.07
N TYR A 182 -17.73 4.81 0.03
CA TYR A 182 -17.38 4.04 -1.16
C TYR A 182 -17.68 2.55 -1.07
N ASN A 183 -17.95 2.04 0.12
CA ASN A 183 -18.40 0.66 0.36
C ASN A 183 -19.46 0.61 1.47
N PRO A 184 -20.61 1.34 1.32
CA PRO A 184 -21.63 1.44 2.36
C PRO A 184 -22.24 0.08 2.70
N GLU A 185 -22.72 -0.06 3.94
CA GLU A 185 -23.63 -1.15 4.31
C GLU A 185 -24.95 -0.99 3.54
N LYS A 186 -25.54 -2.12 3.17
CA LYS A 186 -26.85 -2.13 2.50
C LYS A 186 -27.96 -1.88 3.49
#